data_05fdc937a916e2d5548632912cdf4e05
#
_entry.id   05fdc937a916e2d5548632912cdf4e05
#
_cell.length_a   1.000
_cell.length_b   1.000
_cell.length_c   1.000
_cell.angle_alpha   90.00
_cell.angle_beta   90.00
_cell.angle_gamma   90.00
#
_symmetry.space_group_name_H-M   'P 1'
#
loop_
_entity.id
_entity.type
_entity.pdbx_description
1 polymer ?
#
loop_
_entity_poly.entity_id
_entity_poly.type
_entity_poly.pdbx_seq_one_letter_code
_entity_poly.pdbx_strand_id
1 'polypeptide(L)'
;VVVGQSLGGFTAPVVAERLGAAMLVFVAAMIPKPGETAGDWWATSGFHDVWGGQEMDAMEHFLHDLPPSVLQEALDRGEPEQADRVMTDPFPLPALPAIPTRGIAATNDRFFPVAFMDRLIRDRLGVEPEHVAAGHLPALANPVGLAELLLA
;
A
#
# COMPACT_ATOMS: atom_id res chain seq x y z
N VAL A 1 -10.09 1.24 13.55
CA VAL A 1 -9.34 1.62 12.34
C VAL A 1 -8.78 0.35 11.71
N VAL A 2 -8.88 0.22 10.38
CA VAL A 2 -8.20 -0.83 9.62
C VAL A 2 -7.19 -0.16 8.70
N VAL A 3 -5.97 -0.67 8.68
CA VAL A 3 -4.87 -0.13 7.87
C VAL A 3 -4.43 -1.19 6.86
N GLY A 4 -4.37 -0.83 5.59
CA GLY A 4 -3.83 -1.66 4.51
C GLY A 4 -2.55 -1.06 3.95
N GLN A 5 -1.46 -1.83 3.93
CA GLN A 5 -0.19 -1.42 3.33
C GLN A 5 0.08 -2.25 2.08
N SER A 6 0.59 -1.62 1.01
CA SER A 6 0.95 -2.28 -0.25
C SER A 6 -0.17 -3.17 -0.78
N LEU A 7 0.08 -4.45 -1.08
CA LEU A 7 -0.93 -5.43 -1.51
C LEU A 7 -2.07 -5.61 -0.49
N GLY A 8 -1.83 -5.33 0.81
CA GLY A 8 -2.87 -5.31 1.85
C GLY A 8 -4.03 -4.34 1.58
N GLY A 9 -3.87 -3.43 0.63
CA GLY A 9 -4.95 -2.58 0.14
C GLY A 9 -6.12 -3.33 -0.50
N PHE A 10 -5.91 -4.55 -1.01
CA PHE A 10 -6.98 -5.43 -1.47
C PHE A 10 -7.72 -6.14 -0.32
N THR A 11 -7.05 -6.39 0.79
CA THR A 11 -7.62 -7.11 1.95
C THR A 11 -8.29 -6.16 2.94
N ALA A 12 -7.68 -5.00 3.21
CA ALA A 12 -8.12 -4.08 4.24
C ALA A 12 -9.57 -3.60 4.09
N PRO A 13 -10.07 -3.24 2.89
CA PRO A 13 -11.48 -2.86 2.71
C PRO A 13 -12.45 -3.98 3.08
N VAL A 14 -12.12 -5.22 2.71
CA VAL A 14 -12.97 -6.40 3.03
C VAL A 14 -13.03 -6.65 4.53
N VAL A 15 -11.90 -6.50 5.21
CA VAL A 15 -11.82 -6.59 6.68
C VAL A 15 -12.58 -5.43 7.33
N ALA A 16 -12.43 -4.21 6.83
CA ALA A 16 -13.13 -3.04 7.34
C ALA A 16 -14.65 -3.18 7.25
N GLU A 17 -15.16 -3.65 6.11
CA GLU A 17 -16.59 -3.93 5.90
C GLU A 17 -17.10 -4.99 6.90
N ARG A 18 -16.40 -6.11 7.02
CA ARG A 18 -16.81 -7.22 7.90
C ARG A 18 -16.80 -6.88 9.39
N LEU A 19 -15.87 -6.01 9.81
CA LEU A 19 -15.73 -5.59 11.19
C LEU A 19 -16.58 -4.37 11.56
N GLY A 20 -17.23 -3.72 10.59
CA GLY A 20 -17.89 -2.43 10.81
C GLY A 20 -16.87 -1.38 11.30
N ALA A 21 -15.72 -1.30 10.65
CA ALA A 21 -14.65 -0.41 11.07
C ALA A 21 -15.07 1.07 10.97
N ALA A 22 -14.58 1.89 11.89
CA ALA A 22 -14.87 3.32 11.91
C ALA A 22 -14.04 4.11 10.87
N MET A 23 -12.93 3.54 10.38
CA MET A 23 -12.03 4.19 9.42
C MET A 23 -11.20 3.15 8.67
N LEU A 24 -10.89 3.45 7.41
CA LEU A 24 -9.97 2.70 6.55
C LEU A 24 -8.80 3.60 6.16
N VAL A 25 -7.56 3.09 6.27
CA VAL A 25 -6.35 3.82 5.89
C VAL A 25 -5.52 2.98 4.91
N PHE A 26 -5.20 3.57 3.77
CA PHE A 26 -4.27 3.01 2.78
C PHE A 26 -2.89 3.64 2.96
N VAL A 27 -1.86 2.83 3.19
CA VAL A 27 -0.47 3.29 3.39
C VAL A 27 0.42 2.71 2.29
N ALA A 28 0.92 3.55 1.39
CA ALA A 28 1.67 3.12 0.20
C ALA A 28 1.01 1.87 -0.44
N ALA A 29 -0.31 1.92 -0.66
CA ALA A 29 -1.11 0.73 -0.90
C ALA A 29 -1.76 0.70 -2.28
N MET A 30 -1.95 -0.51 -2.78
CA MET A 30 -2.80 -0.79 -3.93
C MET A 30 -4.26 -0.51 -3.54
N ILE A 31 -4.92 0.41 -4.23
CA ILE A 31 -6.31 0.76 -3.99
C ILE A 31 -7.16 0.07 -5.06
N PRO A 32 -8.00 -0.92 -4.71
CA PRO A 32 -8.74 -1.71 -5.70
C PRO A 32 -9.96 -0.98 -6.25
N LYS A 33 -10.39 -1.38 -7.46
CA LYS A 33 -11.73 -1.13 -8.01
C LYS A 33 -12.59 -2.39 -7.88
N PRO A 34 -13.93 -2.28 -7.90
CA PRO A 34 -14.83 -3.44 -7.91
C PRO A 34 -14.47 -4.44 -9.01
N GLY A 35 -14.32 -5.71 -8.65
CA GLY A 35 -14.00 -6.79 -9.58
C GLY A 35 -12.57 -6.81 -10.14
N GLU A 36 -11.73 -5.85 -9.80
CA GLU A 36 -10.33 -5.79 -10.21
C GLU A 36 -9.52 -6.85 -9.47
N THR A 37 -8.63 -7.56 -10.17
CA THR A 37 -7.62 -8.42 -9.52
C THR A 37 -6.37 -7.60 -9.20
N ALA A 38 -5.56 -8.05 -8.24
CA ALA A 38 -4.27 -7.40 -8.00
C ALA A 38 -3.33 -7.51 -9.21
N GLY A 39 -3.46 -8.57 -10.02
CA GLY A 39 -2.77 -8.70 -11.29
C GLY A 39 -3.18 -7.64 -12.31
N ASP A 40 -4.48 -7.35 -12.44
CA ASP A 40 -4.99 -6.32 -13.36
C ASP A 40 -4.61 -4.91 -12.91
N TRP A 41 -4.47 -4.70 -11.59
CA TRP A 41 -4.19 -3.40 -11.00
C TRP A 41 -2.93 -2.74 -11.57
N TRP A 42 -1.91 -3.51 -11.90
CA TRP A 42 -0.66 -2.98 -12.47
C TRP A 42 -0.89 -2.18 -13.77
N ALA A 43 -1.79 -2.66 -14.60
CA ALA A 43 -2.15 -1.97 -15.85
C ALA A 43 -3.21 -0.88 -15.60
N THR A 44 -4.26 -1.19 -14.85
CA THR A 44 -5.43 -0.31 -14.68
C THR A 44 -5.16 0.91 -13.79
N SER A 45 -4.12 0.85 -12.94
CA SER A 45 -3.63 1.99 -12.15
C SER A 45 -2.70 2.91 -12.94
N GLY A 46 -2.19 2.45 -14.09
CA GLY A 46 -1.12 3.12 -14.84
C GLY A 46 0.27 2.93 -14.24
N PHE A 47 0.45 1.95 -13.35
CA PHE A 47 1.75 1.68 -12.75
C PHE A 47 2.77 1.17 -13.78
N HIS A 48 2.35 0.40 -14.78
CA HIS A 48 3.23 -0.07 -15.85
C HIS A 48 3.98 1.08 -16.53
N ASP A 49 3.31 2.21 -16.76
CA ASP A 49 3.93 3.38 -17.40
C ASP A 49 4.98 4.05 -16.49
N VAL A 50 4.75 3.99 -15.18
CA VAL A 50 5.67 4.54 -14.17
C VAL A 50 6.86 3.61 -13.95
N TRP A 51 6.60 2.30 -13.93
CA TRP A 51 7.61 1.29 -13.67
C TRP A 51 8.61 1.14 -14.83
N GLY A 52 8.15 1.32 -16.07
CA GLY A 52 9.03 1.33 -17.25
C GLY A 52 9.72 0.01 -17.56
N GLY A 53 9.22 -1.11 -17.01
CA GLY A 53 9.78 -2.45 -17.27
C GLY A 53 11.12 -2.74 -16.57
N GLN A 54 11.52 -1.95 -15.58
CA GLN A 54 12.72 -2.20 -14.80
C GLN A 54 12.60 -3.51 -14.00
N GLU A 55 13.74 -4.12 -13.67
CA GLU A 55 13.79 -5.33 -12.87
C GLU A 55 13.46 -5.02 -11.40
N MET A 56 12.73 -5.92 -10.74
CA MET A 56 12.41 -5.79 -9.32
C MET A 56 13.62 -6.21 -8.48
N ASP A 57 14.10 -5.31 -7.64
CA ASP A 57 15.11 -5.58 -6.63
C ASP A 57 14.55 -5.23 -5.24
N ALA A 58 14.44 -6.22 -4.38
CA ALA A 58 13.83 -6.02 -3.06
C ALA A 58 14.67 -5.08 -2.17
N MET A 59 15.99 -5.15 -2.26
CA MET A 59 16.88 -4.28 -1.48
C MET A 59 16.73 -2.82 -1.90
N GLU A 60 16.65 -2.57 -3.20
CA GLU A 60 16.54 -1.21 -3.74
C GLU A 60 15.14 -0.63 -3.55
N HIS A 61 14.10 -1.42 -3.79
CA HIS A 61 12.74 -0.90 -3.87
C HIS A 61 11.99 -0.91 -2.53
N PHE A 62 12.27 -1.90 -1.67
CA PHE A 62 11.52 -2.07 -0.40
C PHE A 62 12.35 -1.80 0.84
N LEU A 63 13.65 -2.15 0.84
CA LEU A 63 14.46 -2.23 2.05
C LEU A 63 15.52 -1.13 2.16
N HIS A 64 15.62 -0.25 1.16
CA HIS A 64 16.74 0.70 1.00
C HIS A 64 16.89 1.72 2.15
N ASP A 65 15.82 2.02 2.88
CA ASP A 65 15.82 3.04 3.96
C ASP A 65 15.57 2.45 5.35
N LEU A 66 15.60 1.12 5.49
CA LEU A 66 15.45 0.49 6.79
C LEU A 66 16.67 0.74 7.68
N PRO A 67 16.46 1.01 8.99
CA PRO A 67 17.57 1.01 9.96
C PRO A 67 18.35 -0.31 9.92
N PRO A 68 19.67 -0.30 10.07
CA PRO A 68 20.50 -1.51 9.89
C PRO A 68 20.07 -2.73 10.71
N SER A 69 19.63 -2.52 11.96
CA SER A 69 19.14 -3.62 12.81
C SER A 69 17.80 -4.19 12.33
N VAL A 70 16.91 -3.34 11.83
CA VAL A 70 15.61 -3.76 11.27
C VAL A 70 15.82 -4.47 9.94
N LEU A 71 16.73 -3.98 9.10
CA LEU A 71 17.10 -4.63 7.85
C LEU A 71 17.64 -6.04 8.10
N GLN A 72 18.58 -6.19 9.06
CA GLN A 72 19.15 -7.50 9.40
C GLN A 72 18.04 -8.46 9.86
N GLU A 73 17.12 -8.00 10.72
CA GLU A 73 16.01 -8.82 11.19
C GLU A 73 15.06 -9.22 10.04
N ALA A 74 14.79 -8.33 9.09
CA ALA A 74 13.99 -8.62 7.92
C ALA A 74 14.65 -9.70 7.03
N LEU A 75 15.95 -9.58 6.80
CA LEU A 75 16.73 -10.56 6.02
C LEU A 75 16.79 -11.93 6.71
N ASP A 76 16.96 -11.96 8.03
CA ASP A 76 17.00 -13.21 8.80
C ASP A 76 15.66 -13.96 8.81
N ARG A 77 14.54 -13.22 8.73
CA ARG A 77 13.18 -13.81 8.62
C ARG A 77 12.87 -14.37 7.23
N GLY A 78 13.55 -13.87 6.21
CA GLY A 78 13.29 -14.22 4.83
C GLY A 78 11.97 -13.63 4.29
N GLU A 79 11.70 -13.93 3.05
CA GLU A 79 10.51 -13.45 2.34
C GLU A 79 9.31 -14.37 2.63
N PRO A 80 8.17 -13.84 3.10
CA PRO A 80 6.99 -14.66 3.33
C PRO A 80 6.40 -15.13 1.99
N GLU A 81 6.05 -16.40 1.90
CA GLU A 81 5.32 -16.92 0.75
C GLU A 81 3.91 -16.34 0.67
N GLN A 82 3.53 -15.89 -0.52
CA GLN A 82 2.18 -15.44 -0.82
C GLN A 82 1.48 -16.49 -1.68
N ALA A 83 0.21 -16.76 -1.38
CA ALA A 83 -0.58 -17.65 -2.21
C ALA A 83 -0.90 -17.00 -3.58
N ASP A 84 -0.82 -17.77 -4.67
CA ASP A 84 -1.09 -17.29 -6.04
C ASP A 84 -2.45 -16.60 -6.19
N ARG A 85 -3.45 -17.05 -5.43
CA ARG A 85 -4.81 -16.48 -5.40
C ARG A 85 -4.85 -14.99 -5.07
N VAL A 86 -3.88 -14.48 -4.31
CA VAL A 86 -3.79 -13.06 -3.94
C VAL A 86 -3.74 -12.16 -5.17
N MET A 87 -3.10 -12.64 -6.25
CA MET A 87 -2.96 -11.89 -7.51
C MET A 87 -4.12 -12.12 -8.49
N THR A 88 -4.88 -13.21 -8.34
CA THR A 88 -5.87 -13.65 -9.34
C THR A 88 -7.33 -13.56 -8.88
N ASP A 89 -7.58 -13.57 -7.56
CA ASP A 89 -8.95 -13.42 -7.04
C ASP A 89 -9.43 -11.96 -7.24
N PRO A 90 -10.64 -11.75 -7.78
CA PRO A 90 -11.17 -10.41 -7.97
C PRO A 90 -11.55 -9.77 -6.63
N PHE A 91 -11.38 -8.45 -6.52
CA PHE A 91 -11.84 -7.68 -5.36
C PHE A 91 -13.36 -7.87 -5.18
N PRO A 92 -13.80 -8.41 -4.03
CA PRO A 92 -15.16 -8.96 -3.91
C PRO A 92 -16.24 -7.92 -3.59
N LEU A 93 -15.86 -6.71 -3.16
CA LEU A 93 -16.84 -5.70 -2.79
C LEU A 93 -17.32 -4.91 -4.01
N PRO A 94 -18.62 -4.54 -4.08
CA PRO A 94 -19.17 -3.73 -5.17
C PRO A 94 -18.70 -2.26 -5.13
N ALA A 95 -18.16 -1.83 -4.00
CA ALA A 95 -17.53 -0.52 -3.77
C ALA A 95 -16.62 -0.61 -2.54
N LEU A 96 -15.77 0.37 -2.34
CA LEU A 96 -15.10 0.54 -1.05
C LEU A 96 -16.13 0.83 0.06
N PRO A 97 -15.88 0.41 1.30
CA PRO A 97 -16.78 0.70 2.43
C PRO A 97 -17.07 2.20 2.55
N ALA A 98 -18.34 2.56 2.79
CA ALA A 98 -18.80 3.95 2.95
C ALA A 98 -18.45 4.50 4.34
N ILE A 99 -17.16 4.49 4.69
CA ILE A 99 -16.60 4.98 5.97
C ILE A 99 -15.49 6.00 5.68
N PRO A 100 -15.12 6.83 6.65
CA PRO A 100 -13.96 7.71 6.55
C PRO A 100 -12.74 6.93 6.04
N THR A 101 -12.16 7.42 4.94
CA THR A 101 -11.03 6.75 4.30
C THR A 101 -9.89 7.75 4.07
N ARG A 102 -8.66 7.33 4.38
CA ARG A 102 -7.44 8.13 4.21
C ARG A 102 -6.46 7.40 3.32
N GLY A 103 -5.62 8.17 2.61
CA GLY A 103 -4.53 7.65 1.79
C GLY A 103 -3.21 8.31 2.18
N ILE A 104 -2.23 7.52 2.58
CA ILE A 104 -0.89 7.97 2.98
C ILE A 104 0.12 7.48 1.95
N ALA A 105 0.80 8.40 1.28
CA ALA A 105 1.91 8.11 0.37
C ALA A 105 3.24 8.22 1.11
N ALA A 106 4.19 7.35 0.81
CA ALA A 106 5.55 7.42 1.33
C ALA A 106 6.43 8.23 0.38
N THR A 107 7.10 9.29 0.88
CA THR A 107 7.79 10.27 0.02
C THR A 107 9.08 9.75 -0.60
N ASN A 108 9.69 8.73 0.01
CA ASN A 108 10.93 8.12 -0.45
C ASN A 108 10.71 6.73 -1.06
N ASP A 109 9.45 6.37 -1.34
CA ASP A 109 9.10 5.08 -1.91
C ASP A 109 9.66 4.95 -3.33
N ARG A 110 10.54 3.96 -3.52
CA ARG A 110 11.15 3.66 -4.82
C ARG A 110 10.34 2.65 -5.62
N PHE A 111 9.39 1.98 -4.97
CA PHE A 111 8.48 1.05 -5.64
C PHE A 111 7.22 1.76 -6.14
N PHE A 112 6.52 2.47 -5.25
CA PHE A 112 5.38 3.32 -5.61
C PHE A 112 5.76 4.81 -5.50
N PRO A 113 6.29 5.43 -6.55
CA PRO A 113 6.72 6.82 -6.50
C PRO A 113 5.61 7.73 -5.98
N VAL A 114 5.97 8.71 -5.15
CA VAL A 114 5.00 9.59 -4.46
C VAL A 114 4.01 10.26 -5.43
N ALA A 115 4.48 10.73 -6.58
CA ALA A 115 3.62 11.37 -7.59
C ALA A 115 2.57 10.38 -8.18
N PHE A 116 2.93 9.11 -8.31
CA PHE A 116 2.01 8.06 -8.72
C PHE A 116 0.96 7.81 -7.64
N MET A 117 1.38 7.67 -6.37
CA MET A 117 0.47 7.42 -5.25
C MET A 117 -0.46 8.61 -5.01
N ASP A 118 0.02 9.84 -5.11
CA ASP A 118 -0.79 11.05 -4.98
C ASP A 118 -1.93 11.08 -6.02
N ARG A 119 -1.60 10.77 -7.26
CA ARG A 119 -2.61 10.65 -8.33
C ARG A 119 -3.59 9.52 -8.04
N LEU A 120 -3.10 8.34 -7.68
CA LEU A 120 -3.93 7.16 -7.41
C LEU A 120 -4.91 7.40 -6.25
N ILE A 121 -4.45 8.02 -5.16
CA ILE A 121 -5.27 8.37 -3.99
C ILE A 121 -6.38 9.33 -4.40
N ARG A 122 -6.07 10.40 -5.13
CA ARG A 122 -7.09 11.34 -5.61
C ARG A 122 -8.10 10.65 -6.53
N ASP A 123 -7.61 9.86 -7.49
CA ASP A 123 -8.44 9.24 -8.53
C ASP A 123 -9.35 8.14 -7.96
N ARG A 124 -8.85 7.34 -7.02
CA ARG A 124 -9.57 6.16 -6.51
C ARG A 124 -10.30 6.36 -5.19
N LEU A 125 -9.82 7.30 -4.35
CA LEU A 125 -10.45 7.61 -3.06
C LEU A 125 -11.17 8.96 -3.04
N GLY A 126 -10.83 9.89 -3.95
CA GLY A 126 -11.40 11.24 -3.95
C GLY A 126 -10.97 12.09 -2.75
N VAL A 127 -9.84 11.76 -2.12
CA VAL A 127 -9.28 12.50 -0.97
C VAL A 127 -7.90 13.05 -1.29
N GLU A 128 -7.47 14.08 -0.55
CA GLU A 128 -6.08 14.55 -0.65
C GLU A 128 -5.14 13.55 0.02
N PRO A 129 -3.99 13.23 -0.61
CA PRO A 129 -2.99 12.35 -0.03
C PRO A 129 -2.30 12.99 1.17
N GLU A 130 -2.04 12.18 2.18
CA GLU A 130 -1.14 12.50 3.28
C GLU A 130 0.24 11.88 3.01
N HIS A 131 1.28 12.37 3.68
CA HIS A 131 2.65 11.96 3.38
C HIS A 131 3.41 11.53 4.62
N VAL A 132 4.15 10.44 4.52
CA VAL A 132 5.12 9.99 5.52
C VAL A 132 6.52 9.97 4.90
N ALA A 133 7.51 10.48 5.61
CA ALA A 133 8.91 10.50 5.17
C ALA A 133 9.55 9.10 5.36
N ALA A 134 9.29 8.20 4.43
CA ALA A 134 9.75 6.81 4.44
C ALA A 134 9.74 6.21 3.03
N GLY A 135 10.43 5.08 2.84
CA GLY A 135 10.29 4.19 1.70
C GLY A 135 9.02 3.34 1.76
N HIS A 136 9.00 2.25 0.99
CA HIS A 136 7.81 1.40 0.80
C HIS A 136 7.29 0.73 2.09
N LEU A 137 8.12 0.60 3.12
CA LEU A 137 7.76 -0.04 4.40
C LEU A 137 7.79 0.96 5.56
N PRO A 138 6.89 1.97 5.57
CA PRO A 138 6.97 3.07 6.53
C PRO A 138 6.82 2.64 8.00
N ALA A 139 6.13 1.54 8.27
CA ALA A 139 6.05 0.99 9.63
C ALA A 139 7.42 0.51 10.17
N LEU A 140 8.35 0.18 9.28
CA LEU A 140 9.71 -0.26 9.63
C LEU A 140 10.74 0.88 9.51
N ALA A 141 10.60 1.73 8.48
CA ALA A 141 11.54 2.80 8.19
C ALA A 141 11.34 4.04 9.09
N ASN A 142 10.08 4.42 9.32
CA ASN A 142 9.71 5.59 10.15
C ASN A 142 8.42 5.31 10.96
N PRO A 143 8.47 4.39 11.95
CA PRO A 143 7.29 4.03 12.74
C PRO A 143 6.70 5.21 13.53
N VAL A 144 7.52 6.14 14.00
CA VAL A 144 7.06 7.32 14.74
C VAL A 144 6.24 8.23 13.84
N GLY A 145 6.78 8.61 12.68
CA GLY A 145 6.05 9.48 11.74
C GLY A 145 4.76 8.85 11.22
N LEU A 146 4.76 7.53 10.98
CA LEU A 146 3.53 6.84 10.60
C LEU A 146 2.52 6.82 11.76
N ALA A 147 2.95 6.55 12.99
CA ALA A 147 2.07 6.55 14.16
C ALA A 147 1.43 7.93 14.40
N GLU A 148 2.19 9.01 14.29
CA GLU A 148 1.68 10.39 14.40
C GLU A 148 0.54 10.64 13.40
N LEU A 149 0.70 10.23 12.13
CA LEU A 149 -0.36 10.34 11.13
C LEU A 149 -1.58 9.48 11.46
N LEU A 150 -1.38 8.25 11.89
CA LEU A 150 -2.49 7.33 12.18
C LEU A 150 -3.30 7.74 13.41
N LEU A 151 -2.72 8.51 14.34
CA LEU A 151 -3.35 8.98 15.58
C LEU A 151 -3.95 10.40 15.45
N ALA A 152 -3.64 11.13 14.39
CA ALA A 152 -4.20 12.44 14.08
C ALA A 152 -5.64 12.29 13.56
#